data_4990b5dc7a22124168e6f3c14b5bbb49
#
_entry.id   4990b5dc7a22124168e6f3c14b5bbb49
#
_cell.length_a   1.000
_cell.length_b   1.000
_cell.length_c   1.000
_cell.angle_alpha   90.00
_cell.angle_beta   90.00
_cell.angle_gamma   90.00
#
_symmetry.space_group_name_H-M   'P 1'
#
loop_
_entity.id
_entity.type
_entity.pdbx_description
1 polymer ?
#
loop_
_entity_poly.entity_id
_entity_poly.type
_entity_poly.pdbx_seq_one_letter_code
_entity_poly.pdbx_strand_id
1 'polypeptide(L)'
;MRTALTEQYSAVAEALGVLSEQLGRPGDPEPYKSSRVAEFFTGLGAPPQECAVTLDDLGRTHAAVTLPRTRFTPQELAALAGEVGHICRRTLEVPQVLSCKGMTTLLFSERPALRAVFGAASAAARGEVSGDAVQQFCSPTAAQMILCDGMGTGRPAAVDGNLAAELTARLLKAGFTAELAARLVNVALALKSEDESGATLDLISVDLYTGTARLFKAGAAPGFLVHGGRVRAVGGATLPT
;
A
#
# COMPACT_ATOMS: atom_id res chain seq x y z
N MET A 1 -14.27 1.76 30.74
CA MET A 1 -14.19 3.10 30.10
C MET A 1 -12.79 3.72 30.14
N ARG A 2 -12.11 3.89 31.30
CA ARG A 2 -10.73 4.43 31.33
C ARG A 2 -9.69 3.55 30.57
N THR A 3 -9.76 2.24 30.70
CA THR A 3 -8.83 1.29 30.05
C THR A 3 -8.94 1.34 28.52
N ALA A 4 -10.17 1.37 27.99
CA ALA A 4 -10.42 1.48 26.54
C ALA A 4 -9.90 2.81 25.96
N LEU A 5 -10.08 3.92 26.67
CA LEU A 5 -9.52 5.21 26.28
C LEU A 5 -7.99 5.22 26.25
N THR A 6 -7.35 4.57 27.23
CA THR A 6 -5.88 4.48 27.28
C THR A 6 -5.34 3.63 26.12
N GLU A 7 -5.99 2.53 25.78
CA GLU A 7 -5.64 1.69 24.61
C GLU A 7 -5.81 2.46 23.29
N GLN A 8 -6.85 3.29 23.18
CA GLN A 8 -7.07 4.14 22.02
C GLN A 8 -5.95 5.16 21.82
N TYR A 9 -5.56 5.87 22.87
CA TYR A 9 -4.47 6.85 22.80
C TYR A 9 -3.13 6.18 22.52
N SER A 10 -2.88 4.99 23.07
CA SER A 10 -1.70 4.19 22.74
C SER A 10 -1.64 3.80 21.28
N ALA A 11 -2.75 3.32 20.69
CA ALA A 11 -2.81 2.95 19.29
C ALA A 11 -2.58 4.16 18.35
N VAL A 12 -3.14 5.31 18.67
CA VAL A 12 -2.91 6.56 17.92
C VAL A 12 -1.47 7.03 18.06
N ALA A 13 -0.88 6.97 19.24
CA ALA A 13 0.51 7.35 19.46
C ALA A 13 1.48 6.42 18.72
N GLU A 14 1.23 5.11 18.72
CA GLU A 14 2.00 4.12 17.94
C GLU A 14 1.88 4.41 16.44
N ALA A 15 0.67 4.73 15.96
CA ALA A 15 0.42 5.10 14.57
C ALA A 15 1.22 6.34 14.12
N LEU A 16 1.23 7.38 14.95
CA LEU A 16 2.00 8.60 14.69
C LEU A 16 3.52 8.33 14.74
N GLY A 17 3.97 7.45 15.62
CA GLY A 17 5.35 6.99 15.69
C GLY A 17 5.81 6.31 14.40
N VAL A 18 5.02 5.35 13.91
CA VAL A 18 5.29 4.65 12.64
C VAL A 18 5.32 5.61 11.45
N LEU A 19 4.37 6.56 11.37
CA LEU A 19 4.39 7.59 10.33
C LEU A 19 5.63 8.47 10.40
N SER A 20 6.05 8.87 11.61
CA SER A 20 7.26 9.67 11.81
C SER A 20 8.53 8.93 11.37
N GLU A 21 8.63 7.63 11.67
CA GLU A 21 9.73 6.80 11.22
C GLU A 21 9.76 6.61 9.71
N GLN A 22 8.60 6.41 9.08
CA GLN A 22 8.51 6.25 7.62
C GLN A 22 8.86 7.53 6.87
N LEU A 23 8.47 8.70 7.38
CA LEU A 23 8.80 10.00 6.81
C LEU A 23 10.28 10.37 7.01
N GLY A 24 10.96 9.77 8.00
CA GLY A 24 12.33 10.06 8.36
C GLY A 24 13.39 9.15 7.75
N ARG A 25 13.01 8.12 6.99
CA ARG A 25 13.97 7.19 6.35
C ARG A 25 14.26 7.60 4.90
N PRO A 26 15.31 8.42 4.64
CA PRO A 26 15.82 8.53 3.31
C PRO A 26 16.41 7.15 2.92
N GLY A 27 16.11 6.69 1.69
CA GLY A 27 16.75 5.48 1.18
C GLY A 27 18.27 5.61 1.16
N ASP A 28 18.97 4.49 1.10
CA ASP A 28 20.44 4.47 1.00
C ASP A 28 20.89 5.19 -0.28
N PRO A 29 21.75 6.22 -0.20
CA PRO A 29 22.14 7.01 -1.36
C PRO A 29 23.07 6.21 -2.28
N GLU A 30 22.88 6.38 -3.58
CA GLU A 30 23.73 5.84 -4.67
C GLU A 30 24.46 7.00 -5.39
N PRO A 31 25.53 7.56 -4.83
CA PRO A 31 26.16 8.79 -5.33
C PRO A 31 26.66 8.66 -6.78
N TYR A 32 27.23 7.51 -7.13
CA TYR A 32 27.73 7.27 -8.47
C TYR A 32 26.61 7.29 -9.51
N LYS A 33 25.49 6.62 -9.24
CA LYS A 33 24.32 6.64 -10.13
C LYS A 33 23.69 8.03 -10.18
N SER A 34 23.62 8.73 -9.06
CA SER A 34 23.13 10.11 -9.00
C SER A 34 23.93 11.04 -9.93
N SER A 35 25.27 10.96 -9.89
CA SER A 35 26.15 11.76 -10.76
C SER A 35 25.93 11.41 -12.24
N ARG A 36 25.83 10.11 -12.58
CA ARG A 36 25.61 9.65 -13.95
C ARG A 36 24.26 10.11 -14.51
N VAL A 37 23.21 10.07 -13.70
CA VAL A 37 21.88 10.58 -14.08
C VAL A 37 21.93 12.10 -14.28
N ALA A 38 22.59 12.82 -13.38
CA ALA A 38 22.74 14.28 -13.53
C ALA A 38 23.54 14.68 -14.79
N GLU A 39 24.62 13.96 -15.12
CA GLU A 39 25.37 14.14 -16.36
C GLU A 39 24.52 13.89 -17.59
N PHE A 40 23.68 12.86 -17.59
CA PHE A 40 22.76 12.55 -18.68
C PHE A 40 21.79 13.73 -18.94
N PHE A 41 21.14 14.24 -17.89
CA PHE A 41 20.23 15.39 -18.04
C PHE A 41 20.96 16.66 -18.46
N THR A 42 22.20 16.87 -17.99
CA THR A 42 23.04 17.99 -18.41
C THR A 42 23.37 17.88 -19.91
N GLY A 43 23.67 16.68 -20.40
CA GLY A 43 23.92 16.39 -21.81
C GLY A 43 22.69 16.65 -22.70
N LEU A 44 21.49 16.55 -22.16
CA LEU A 44 20.24 16.95 -22.84
C LEU A 44 19.96 18.46 -22.83
N GLY A 45 20.85 19.27 -22.24
CA GLY A 45 20.67 20.70 -22.07
C GLY A 45 19.70 21.09 -20.94
N ALA A 46 19.38 20.15 -20.05
CA ALA A 46 18.49 20.32 -18.90
C ALA A 46 19.23 19.99 -17.59
N PRO A 47 20.24 20.77 -17.16
CA PRO A 47 21.00 20.48 -15.95
C PRO A 47 20.08 20.49 -14.73
N PRO A 48 20.08 19.41 -13.92
CA PRO A 48 19.23 19.34 -12.75
C PRO A 48 19.76 20.22 -11.61
N GLN A 49 18.85 20.82 -10.84
CA GLN A 49 19.21 21.49 -9.59
C GLN A 49 19.53 20.49 -8.49
N GLU A 50 18.77 19.39 -8.48
CA GLU A 50 18.98 18.28 -7.57
C GLU A 50 18.77 16.97 -8.34
N CYS A 51 19.63 16.00 -8.04
CA CYS A 51 19.51 14.65 -8.57
C CYS A 51 19.94 13.66 -7.49
N ALA A 52 19.03 12.79 -7.10
CA ALA A 52 19.27 11.76 -6.11
C ALA A 52 18.79 10.40 -6.63
N VAL A 53 19.66 9.40 -6.56
CA VAL A 53 19.31 8.00 -6.74
C VAL A 53 19.50 7.31 -5.39
N THR A 54 18.48 6.59 -4.93
CA THR A 54 18.47 5.92 -3.63
C THR A 54 17.95 4.49 -3.77
N LEU A 55 18.32 3.66 -2.80
CA LEU A 55 17.75 2.33 -2.62
C LEU A 55 16.85 2.35 -1.38
N ASP A 56 15.66 1.81 -1.48
CA ASP A 56 14.82 1.60 -0.30
C ASP A 56 15.30 0.39 0.54
N ASP A 57 14.65 0.16 1.69
CA ASP A 57 14.96 -0.94 2.62
C ASP A 57 14.89 -2.34 1.97
N LEU A 58 14.29 -2.47 0.79
CA LEU A 58 14.19 -3.70 0.02
C LEU A 58 15.15 -3.73 -1.19
N GLY A 59 16.05 -2.75 -1.28
CA GLY A 59 17.04 -2.63 -2.34
C GLY A 59 16.46 -2.20 -3.71
N ARG A 60 15.26 -1.59 -3.72
CA ARG A 60 14.63 -1.08 -4.94
C ARG A 60 15.11 0.34 -5.24
N THR A 61 15.32 0.60 -6.53
CA THR A 61 15.86 1.88 -6.99
C THR A 61 14.76 2.93 -7.13
N HIS A 62 15.01 4.08 -6.52
CA HIS A 62 14.25 5.31 -6.71
C HIS A 62 15.18 6.39 -7.23
N ALA A 63 14.69 7.24 -8.14
CA ALA A 63 15.44 8.41 -8.57
C ALA A 63 14.55 9.64 -8.59
N ALA A 64 15.05 10.74 -8.05
CA ALA A 64 14.42 12.04 -8.08
C ALA A 64 15.31 13.02 -8.83
N VAL A 65 14.76 13.67 -9.87
CA VAL A 65 15.48 14.66 -10.69
C VAL A 65 14.67 15.93 -10.71
N THR A 66 15.19 16.98 -10.10
CA THR A 66 14.55 18.29 -10.05
C THR A 66 15.17 19.23 -11.07
N LEU A 67 14.35 19.71 -11.99
CA LEU A 67 14.72 20.56 -13.12
C LEU A 67 14.06 21.93 -13.01
N PRO A 68 14.62 22.99 -13.63
CA PRO A 68 13.83 24.18 -13.92
C PRO A 68 12.55 23.83 -14.65
N ARG A 69 11.52 24.66 -14.53
CA ARG A 69 10.19 24.40 -15.10
C ARG A 69 10.28 23.89 -16.55
N THR A 70 10.03 22.61 -16.72
CA THR A 70 10.08 21.90 -18.01
C THR A 70 8.78 21.12 -18.19
N ARG A 71 8.28 21.10 -19.43
CA ARG A 71 7.13 20.25 -19.80
C ARG A 71 7.65 19.08 -20.60
N PHE A 72 7.12 17.90 -20.30
CA PHE A 72 7.45 16.66 -20.99
C PHE A 72 6.20 16.05 -21.62
N THR A 73 6.35 15.50 -22.80
CA THR A 73 5.34 14.65 -23.42
C THR A 73 5.39 13.25 -22.81
N PRO A 74 4.32 12.44 -22.89
CA PRO A 74 4.35 11.06 -22.42
C PRO A 74 5.46 10.20 -23.10
N GLN A 75 5.76 10.47 -24.35
CA GLN A 75 6.82 9.78 -25.10
C GLN A 75 8.21 10.12 -24.55
N GLU A 76 8.48 11.40 -24.28
CA GLU A 76 9.73 11.84 -23.66
C GLU A 76 9.90 11.24 -22.26
N LEU A 77 8.85 11.20 -21.43
CA LEU A 77 8.90 10.57 -20.12
C LEU A 77 9.21 9.07 -20.20
N ALA A 78 8.64 8.38 -21.17
CA ALA A 78 8.93 6.95 -21.38
C ALA A 78 10.39 6.73 -21.86
N ALA A 79 10.91 7.61 -22.73
CA ALA A 79 12.31 7.56 -23.17
C ALA A 79 13.26 7.83 -21.99
N LEU A 80 12.97 8.86 -21.18
CA LEU A 80 13.76 9.17 -19.98
C LEU A 80 13.78 8.00 -18.99
N ALA A 81 12.63 7.31 -18.79
CA ALA A 81 12.59 6.13 -17.95
C ALA A 81 13.51 5.00 -18.45
N GLY A 82 13.59 4.84 -19.79
CA GLY A 82 14.52 3.87 -20.41
C GLY A 82 15.99 4.21 -20.15
N GLU A 83 16.38 5.46 -20.40
CA GLU A 83 17.78 5.91 -20.25
C GLU A 83 18.23 5.94 -18.79
N VAL A 84 17.42 6.49 -17.89
CA VAL A 84 17.71 6.48 -16.44
C VAL A 84 17.74 5.02 -15.93
N GLY A 85 16.84 4.18 -16.43
CA GLY A 85 16.82 2.76 -16.11
C GLY A 85 18.11 2.06 -16.57
N HIS A 86 18.62 2.38 -17.75
CA HIS A 86 19.89 1.85 -18.24
C HIS A 86 21.07 2.26 -17.36
N ILE A 87 21.15 3.53 -16.98
CA ILE A 87 22.16 4.06 -16.03
C ILE A 87 22.08 3.34 -14.70
N CYS A 88 20.88 3.16 -14.15
CA CYS A 88 20.66 2.49 -12.88
C CYS A 88 20.75 0.96 -12.95
N ARG A 89 20.79 0.38 -14.16
CA ARG A 89 20.70 -1.07 -14.41
C ARG A 89 19.43 -1.70 -13.84
N ARG A 90 18.32 -0.99 -14.00
CA ARG A 90 16.98 -1.36 -13.52
C ARG A 90 15.92 -0.99 -14.56
N THR A 91 14.84 -1.72 -14.59
CA THR A 91 13.68 -1.31 -15.36
C THR A 91 12.85 -0.33 -14.51
N LEU A 92 12.68 0.89 -14.99
CA LEU A 92 11.92 1.91 -14.27
C LEU A 92 10.53 2.10 -14.89
N GLU A 93 9.58 2.52 -14.08
CA GLU A 93 8.28 3.02 -14.53
C GLU A 93 8.43 4.41 -15.15
N VAL A 94 7.46 4.80 -15.98
CA VAL A 94 7.34 6.19 -16.44
C VAL A 94 7.25 7.10 -15.21
N PRO A 95 8.11 8.14 -15.11
CA PRO A 95 8.19 8.93 -13.89
C PRO A 95 6.92 9.71 -13.60
N GLN A 96 6.61 9.86 -12.33
CA GLN A 96 5.62 10.84 -11.88
C GLN A 96 6.22 12.23 -12.01
N VAL A 97 5.40 13.19 -12.47
CA VAL A 97 5.82 14.58 -12.66
C VAL A 97 5.17 15.45 -11.59
N LEU A 98 5.99 16.04 -10.73
CA LEU A 98 5.56 17.02 -9.74
C LEU A 98 6.02 18.41 -10.17
N SER A 99 5.12 19.38 -10.14
CA SER A 99 5.45 20.78 -10.46
C SER A 99 5.15 21.66 -9.26
N CYS A 100 6.17 22.34 -8.74
CA CYS A 100 6.04 23.26 -7.62
C CYS A 100 7.02 24.43 -7.75
N LYS A 101 6.56 25.64 -7.45
CA LYS A 101 7.39 26.87 -7.38
C LYS A 101 8.33 27.07 -8.58
N GLY A 102 7.88 26.78 -9.79
CA GLY A 102 8.69 26.94 -10.99
C GLY A 102 9.73 25.83 -11.24
N MET A 103 9.64 24.74 -10.49
CA MET A 103 10.44 23.55 -10.66
C MET A 103 9.59 22.37 -11.11
N THR A 104 10.22 21.43 -11.79
CA THR A 104 9.62 20.15 -12.19
C THR A 104 10.49 19.03 -11.64
N THR A 105 9.91 18.18 -10.79
CA THR A 105 10.59 16.99 -10.25
C THR A 105 10.03 15.75 -10.93
N LEU A 106 10.91 14.95 -11.50
CA LEU A 106 10.64 13.63 -12.05
C LEU A 106 10.96 12.58 -10.99
N LEU A 107 9.98 11.80 -10.60
CA LEU A 107 10.14 10.71 -9.64
C LEU A 107 10.07 9.38 -10.37
N PHE A 108 11.20 8.71 -10.47
CA PHE A 108 11.33 7.38 -11.05
C PHE A 108 11.30 6.32 -9.93
N SER A 109 10.62 5.23 -10.18
CA SER A 109 10.62 4.04 -9.33
C SER A 109 10.86 2.79 -10.16
N GLU A 110 11.46 1.79 -9.56
CA GLU A 110 11.68 0.50 -10.19
C GLU A 110 10.33 -0.14 -10.56
N ARG A 111 10.25 -0.75 -11.74
CA ARG A 111 9.03 -1.41 -12.22
C ARG A 111 8.85 -2.74 -11.50
N PRO A 112 7.66 -3.03 -10.96
CA PRO A 112 7.36 -4.34 -10.41
C PRO A 112 7.47 -5.45 -11.46
N ALA A 113 8.00 -6.60 -11.04
CA ALA A 113 8.14 -7.79 -11.89
C ALA A 113 6.81 -8.52 -12.11
N LEU A 114 5.85 -8.32 -11.21
CA LEU A 114 4.58 -9.04 -11.15
C LEU A 114 3.40 -8.09 -11.30
N ARG A 115 2.28 -8.64 -11.74
CA ARG A 115 0.98 -7.95 -11.79
C ARG A 115 -0.05 -8.79 -11.06
N ALA A 116 -0.93 -8.14 -10.31
CA ALA A 116 -2.06 -8.79 -9.66
C ALA A 116 -3.35 -8.51 -10.45
N VAL A 117 -4.21 -9.52 -10.47
CA VAL A 117 -5.59 -9.40 -10.99
C VAL A 117 -6.52 -9.79 -9.85
N PHE A 118 -7.50 -8.97 -9.59
CA PHE A 118 -8.48 -9.18 -8.54
C PHE A 118 -9.82 -9.64 -9.12
N GLY A 119 -10.53 -10.43 -8.33
CA GLY A 119 -11.92 -10.78 -8.57
C GLY A 119 -12.64 -10.88 -7.24
N ALA A 120 -13.86 -10.36 -7.17
CA ALA A 120 -14.72 -10.44 -5.99
C ALA A 120 -16.15 -10.75 -6.40
N ALA A 121 -16.83 -11.50 -5.55
CA ALA A 121 -18.26 -11.75 -5.66
C ALA A 121 -18.86 -11.74 -4.25
N SER A 122 -20.07 -11.23 -4.11
CA SER A 122 -20.82 -11.20 -2.86
C SER A 122 -22.24 -11.68 -3.11
N ALA A 123 -22.79 -12.42 -2.15
CA ALA A 123 -24.18 -12.86 -2.19
C ALA A 123 -24.76 -12.82 -0.78
N ALA A 124 -25.95 -12.21 -0.63
CA ALA A 124 -26.65 -12.22 0.64
C ALA A 124 -27.23 -13.61 0.93
N ALA A 125 -27.01 -14.14 2.13
CA ALA A 125 -27.55 -15.43 2.55
C ALA A 125 -29.06 -15.36 2.78
N ARG A 126 -29.55 -14.31 3.40
CA ARG A 126 -30.97 -14.02 3.65
C ARG A 126 -31.19 -12.51 3.62
N GLY A 127 -32.09 -12.04 2.80
CA GLY A 127 -32.39 -10.61 2.70
C GLY A 127 -31.69 -9.91 1.56
N GLU A 128 -31.71 -8.59 1.56
CA GLU A 128 -31.25 -7.77 0.44
C GLU A 128 -29.78 -7.35 0.53
N VAL A 129 -29.13 -7.50 1.72
CA VAL A 129 -27.81 -6.94 1.99
C VAL A 129 -26.89 -7.99 2.66
N SER A 130 -25.69 -8.18 2.10
CA SER A 130 -24.63 -8.99 2.71
C SER A 130 -23.86 -8.18 3.75
N GLY A 131 -23.42 -8.83 4.84
CA GLY A 131 -22.45 -8.30 5.81
C GLY A 131 -21.03 -8.22 5.27
N ASP A 132 -20.74 -8.93 4.17
CA ASP A 132 -19.41 -8.98 3.56
C ASP A 132 -19.08 -7.69 2.81
N ALA A 133 -17.86 -7.22 2.97
CA ALA A 133 -17.30 -6.10 2.23
C ALA A 133 -15.92 -6.43 1.71
N VAL A 134 -15.63 -6.05 0.47
CA VAL A 134 -14.35 -6.27 -0.19
C VAL A 134 -13.75 -4.94 -0.60
N GLN A 135 -12.46 -4.77 -0.31
CA GLN A 135 -11.64 -3.69 -0.86
C GLN A 135 -10.43 -4.28 -1.55
N GLN A 136 -10.04 -3.69 -2.68
CA GLN A 136 -8.87 -4.13 -3.45
C GLN A 136 -8.16 -2.94 -4.05
N PHE A 137 -6.84 -2.94 -3.98
CA PHE A 137 -6.03 -1.89 -4.59
C PHE A 137 -4.58 -2.35 -4.83
N CYS A 138 -3.91 -1.67 -5.76
CA CYS A 138 -2.46 -1.76 -5.91
C CYS A 138 -1.82 -0.45 -5.45
N SER A 139 -0.73 -0.58 -4.71
CA SER A 139 0.29 0.45 -4.55
C SER A 139 1.40 0.22 -5.59
N PRO A 140 2.36 1.12 -5.75
CA PRO A 140 3.51 0.86 -6.63
C PRO A 140 4.30 -0.40 -6.28
N THR A 141 4.20 -0.90 -5.06
CA THR A 141 5.03 -2.00 -4.55
C THR A 141 4.24 -3.27 -4.21
N ALA A 142 2.95 -3.16 -3.96
CA ALA A 142 2.14 -4.27 -3.47
C ALA A 142 0.71 -4.25 -4.02
N ALA A 143 0.15 -5.44 -4.18
CA ALA A 143 -1.27 -5.64 -4.41
C ALA A 143 -1.93 -6.11 -3.12
N GLN A 144 -3.05 -5.50 -2.74
CA GLN A 144 -3.74 -5.78 -1.49
C GLN A 144 -5.21 -6.04 -1.73
N MET A 145 -5.74 -7.06 -1.05
CA MET A 145 -7.16 -7.38 -1.02
C MET A 145 -7.60 -7.61 0.42
N ILE A 146 -8.71 -7.01 0.78
CA ILE A 146 -9.28 -7.01 2.12
C ILE A 146 -10.68 -7.57 2.00
N LEU A 147 -11.02 -8.52 2.85
CA LEU A 147 -12.37 -9.04 3.04
C LEU A 147 -12.74 -8.88 4.51
N CYS A 148 -13.87 -8.27 4.77
CA CYS A 148 -14.46 -8.14 6.10
C CYS A 148 -15.88 -8.69 6.08
N ASP A 149 -16.24 -9.43 7.12
CA ASP A 149 -17.61 -9.89 7.36
C ASP A 149 -18.08 -9.27 8.68
N GLY A 150 -19.08 -8.40 8.58
CA GLY A 150 -19.69 -7.73 9.73
C GLY A 150 -20.53 -8.70 10.55
N MET A 151 -20.35 -8.66 11.87
CA MET A 151 -21.07 -9.55 12.79
C MET A 151 -22.58 -9.31 12.76
N GLY A 152 -23.36 -10.40 12.79
CA GLY A 152 -24.81 -10.36 12.76
C GLY A 152 -25.41 -10.49 11.37
N THR A 153 -26.55 -9.85 11.11
CA THR A 153 -27.27 -9.94 9.83
C THR A 153 -27.87 -8.60 9.41
N GLY A 154 -28.08 -8.45 8.11
CA GLY A 154 -28.77 -7.29 7.53
C GLY A 154 -27.94 -6.00 7.55
N ARG A 155 -28.61 -4.85 7.64
CA ARG A 155 -27.97 -3.54 7.51
C ARG A 155 -26.89 -3.24 8.56
N PRO A 156 -27.06 -3.55 9.86
CA PRO A 156 -26.01 -3.31 10.84
C PRO A 156 -24.71 -4.03 10.51
N ALA A 157 -24.78 -5.33 10.19
CA ALA A 157 -23.62 -6.13 9.77
C ALA A 157 -22.96 -5.54 8.50
N ALA A 158 -23.76 -5.15 7.50
CA ALA A 158 -23.25 -4.52 6.29
C ALA A 158 -22.52 -3.19 6.56
N VAL A 159 -23.02 -2.39 7.50
CA VAL A 159 -22.35 -1.14 7.90
C VAL A 159 -21.02 -1.43 8.60
N ASP A 160 -20.94 -2.43 9.47
CA ASP A 160 -19.72 -2.80 10.17
C ASP A 160 -18.67 -3.39 9.23
N GLY A 161 -19.06 -4.33 8.36
CA GLY A 161 -18.19 -4.90 7.35
C GLY A 161 -17.62 -3.84 6.38
N ASN A 162 -18.46 -2.94 5.89
CA ASN A 162 -18.01 -1.85 5.01
C ASN A 162 -17.09 -0.88 5.72
N LEU A 163 -17.44 -0.46 6.96
CA LEU A 163 -16.59 0.42 7.76
C LEU A 163 -15.21 -0.20 8.01
N ALA A 164 -15.19 -1.48 8.40
CA ALA A 164 -13.95 -2.22 8.64
C ALA A 164 -13.08 -2.29 7.38
N ALA A 165 -13.66 -2.69 6.25
CA ALA A 165 -12.94 -2.84 4.98
C ALA A 165 -12.40 -1.49 4.46
N GLU A 166 -13.25 -0.44 4.48
CA GLU A 166 -12.85 0.88 4.00
C GLU A 166 -11.79 1.54 4.88
N LEU A 167 -11.95 1.47 6.20
CA LEU A 167 -10.97 2.06 7.13
C LEU A 167 -9.64 1.32 7.04
N THR A 168 -9.66 -0.03 6.99
CA THR A 168 -8.44 -0.82 6.76
C THR A 168 -7.74 -0.40 5.46
N ALA A 169 -8.47 -0.29 4.35
CA ALA A 169 -7.89 0.12 3.07
C ALA A 169 -7.26 1.52 3.13
N ARG A 170 -7.90 2.47 3.81
CA ARG A 170 -7.37 3.83 3.99
C ARG A 170 -6.09 3.84 4.83
N LEU A 171 -6.06 3.08 5.92
CA LEU A 171 -4.89 2.97 6.79
C LEU A 171 -3.70 2.32 6.07
N LEU A 172 -3.93 1.22 5.34
CA LEU A 172 -2.88 0.56 4.55
C LEU A 172 -2.35 1.47 3.43
N LYS A 173 -3.22 2.22 2.74
CA LYS A 173 -2.80 3.23 1.74
C LYS A 173 -1.98 4.36 2.36
N ALA A 174 -2.24 4.70 3.62
CA ALA A 174 -1.46 5.67 4.38
C ALA A 174 -0.13 5.09 4.91
N GLY A 175 0.17 3.80 4.67
CA GLY A 175 1.44 3.16 5.04
C GLY A 175 1.41 2.44 6.39
N PHE A 176 0.27 2.35 7.07
CA PHE A 176 0.19 1.59 8.33
C PHE A 176 0.33 0.09 8.08
N THR A 177 0.88 -0.63 9.07
CA THR A 177 0.95 -2.09 9.03
C THR A 177 -0.44 -2.71 9.19
N ALA A 178 -0.58 -3.98 8.78
CA ALA A 178 -1.84 -4.72 8.91
C ALA A 178 -2.29 -4.82 10.37
N GLU A 179 -1.35 -5.08 11.28
CA GLU A 179 -1.59 -5.23 12.72
C GLU A 179 -2.12 -3.93 13.33
N LEU A 180 -1.49 -2.79 12.98
CA LEU A 180 -1.89 -1.49 13.50
C LEU A 180 -3.23 -1.05 12.89
N ALA A 181 -3.43 -1.30 11.59
CA ALA A 181 -4.71 -1.04 10.94
C ALA A 181 -5.85 -1.84 11.61
N ALA A 182 -5.64 -3.13 11.89
CA ALA A 182 -6.61 -3.97 12.57
C ALA A 182 -6.97 -3.45 13.97
N ARG A 183 -5.97 -3.03 14.77
CA ARG A 183 -6.22 -2.43 16.10
C ARG A 183 -7.04 -1.15 16.01
N LEU A 184 -6.71 -0.26 15.07
CA LEU A 184 -7.44 1.00 14.88
C LEU A 184 -8.88 0.77 14.40
N VAL A 185 -9.08 -0.20 13.53
CA VAL A 185 -10.42 -0.61 13.06
C VAL A 185 -11.25 -1.18 14.21
N ASN A 186 -10.67 -2.07 15.01
CA ASN A 186 -11.34 -2.63 16.18
C ASN A 186 -11.79 -1.53 17.17
N VAL A 187 -10.90 -0.57 17.44
CA VAL A 187 -11.22 0.61 18.26
C VAL A 187 -12.38 1.42 17.65
N ALA A 188 -12.36 1.64 16.32
CA ALA A 188 -13.39 2.42 15.66
C ALA A 188 -14.76 1.72 15.71
N LEU A 189 -14.80 0.38 15.53
CA LEU A 189 -16.03 -0.41 15.68
C LEU A 189 -16.55 -0.38 17.12
N ALA A 190 -15.68 -0.55 18.10
CA ALA A 190 -16.06 -0.51 19.52
C ALA A 190 -16.59 0.86 19.97
N LEU A 191 -16.17 1.95 19.33
CA LEU A 191 -16.67 3.30 19.63
C LEU A 191 -18.01 3.63 18.97
N LYS A 192 -18.35 2.91 17.89
CA LYS A 192 -19.53 3.18 17.08
C LYS A 192 -20.82 2.81 17.80
N SER A 193 -20.82 1.77 18.61
CA SER A 193 -22.03 1.21 19.22
C SER A 193 -21.79 0.75 20.65
N GLU A 194 -22.78 0.92 21.51
CA GLU A 194 -22.81 0.30 22.84
C GLU A 194 -23.16 -1.19 22.76
N ASP A 195 -23.75 -1.63 21.66
CA ASP A 195 -24.01 -3.03 21.32
C ASP A 195 -22.76 -3.64 20.65
N GLU A 196 -22.65 -4.97 20.66
CA GLU A 196 -21.54 -5.73 20.07
C GLU A 196 -21.40 -5.48 18.56
N SER A 197 -20.66 -4.43 18.20
CA SER A 197 -20.23 -4.17 16.81
C SER A 197 -18.90 -4.85 16.58
N GLY A 198 -18.80 -5.61 15.49
CA GLY A 198 -17.59 -6.32 15.14
C GLY A 198 -17.55 -6.72 13.68
N ALA A 199 -16.36 -7.00 13.19
CA ALA A 199 -16.17 -7.56 11.86
C ALA A 199 -14.95 -8.47 11.86
N THR A 200 -14.98 -9.51 11.04
CA THR A 200 -13.76 -10.26 10.73
C THR A 200 -12.88 -9.44 9.80
N LEU A 201 -11.59 -9.72 9.80
CA LEU A 201 -10.64 -9.12 8.86
C LEU A 201 -9.79 -10.21 8.22
N ASP A 202 -9.85 -10.30 6.92
CA ASP A 202 -8.98 -11.13 6.09
C ASP A 202 -8.24 -10.24 5.09
N LEU A 203 -6.93 -10.18 5.19
CA LEU A 203 -6.08 -9.35 4.34
C LEU A 203 -5.01 -10.21 3.69
N ILE A 204 -4.87 -10.07 2.38
CA ILE A 204 -3.69 -10.52 1.65
C ILE A 204 -2.95 -9.31 1.08
N SER A 205 -1.64 -9.29 1.28
CA SER A 205 -0.73 -8.32 0.66
C SER A 205 0.34 -9.09 -0.11
N VAL A 206 0.46 -8.83 -1.40
CA VAL A 206 1.45 -9.46 -2.29
C VAL A 206 2.46 -8.42 -2.72
N ASP A 207 3.72 -8.63 -2.39
CA ASP A 207 4.82 -7.83 -2.91
C ASP A 207 4.97 -8.10 -4.42
N LEU A 208 4.86 -7.05 -5.24
CA LEU A 208 4.86 -7.17 -6.70
C LEU A 208 6.25 -7.35 -7.31
N TYR A 209 7.32 -7.24 -6.52
CA TYR A 209 8.69 -7.50 -6.96
C TYR A 209 9.10 -8.94 -6.70
N THR A 210 8.76 -9.48 -5.54
CA THR A 210 9.20 -10.81 -5.10
C THR A 210 8.12 -11.88 -5.24
N GLY A 211 6.84 -11.49 -5.32
CA GLY A 211 5.70 -12.40 -5.25
C GLY A 211 5.42 -12.93 -3.84
N THR A 212 6.11 -12.41 -2.83
CA THR A 212 5.87 -12.82 -1.45
C THR A 212 4.49 -12.36 -1.02
N ALA A 213 3.64 -13.31 -0.62
CA ALA A 213 2.33 -13.05 -0.07
C ALA A 213 2.35 -13.09 1.46
N ARG A 214 1.81 -12.06 2.10
CA ARG A 214 1.55 -12.00 3.54
C ARG A 214 0.06 -12.03 3.76
N LEU A 215 -0.38 -12.88 4.67
CA LEU A 215 -1.77 -13.00 5.07
C LEU A 215 -1.90 -12.53 6.53
N PHE A 216 -2.89 -11.71 6.77
CA PHE A 216 -3.31 -11.30 8.10
C PHE A 216 -4.80 -11.66 8.27
N LYS A 217 -5.13 -12.37 9.35
CA LYS A 217 -6.48 -12.84 9.63
C LYS A 217 -6.85 -12.57 11.08
N ALA A 218 -8.01 -11.95 11.28
CA ALA A 218 -8.64 -11.79 12.59
C ALA A 218 -10.09 -12.29 12.50
N GLY A 219 -10.39 -13.39 13.16
CA GLY A 219 -11.71 -14.03 13.16
C GLY A 219 -12.18 -14.58 11.80
N ALA A 220 -11.36 -14.51 10.75
CA ALA A 220 -11.77 -14.84 9.39
C ALA A 220 -11.62 -16.34 9.07
N ALA A 221 -12.47 -16.82 8.15
CA ALA A 221 -12.43 -18.20 7.65
C ALA A 221 -11.10 -18.54 6.96
N PRO A 222 -10.70 -19.83 6.86
CA PRO A 222 -9.51 -20.22 6.12
C PRO A 222 -9.55 -19.76 4.66
N GLY A 223 -8.41 -19.25 4.15
CA GLY A 223 -8.22 -18.98 2.74
C GLY A 223 -7.67 -20.21 2.01
N PHE A 224 -7.68 -20.17 0.68
CA PHE A 224 -7.13 -21.24 -0.13
C PHE A 224 -6.15 -20.69 -1.16
N LEU A 225 -4.95 -21.26 -1.19
CA LEU A 225 -3.96 -21.01 -2.22
C LEU A 225 -4.03 -22.12 -3.28
N VAL A 226 -4.22 -21.73 -4.53
CA VAL A 226 -4.19 -22.65 -5.66
C VAL A 226 -2.94 -22.38 -6.50
N HIS A 227 -2.08 -23.39 -6.63
CA HIS A 227 -0.86 -23.29 -7.43
C HIS A 227 -0.53 -24.63 -8.08
N GLY A 228 -0.24 -24.62 -9.38
CA GLY A 228 0.12 -25.84 -10.13
C GLY A 228 -0.93 -26.97 -10.03
N GLY A 229 -2.23 -26.63 -10.00
CA GLY A 229 -3.31 -27.61 -9.85
C GLY A 229 -3.49 -28.18 -8.43
N ARG A 230 -2.74 -27.69 -7.47
CA ARG A 230 -2.83 -28.09 -6.05
C ARG A 230 -3.52 -27.01 -5.23
N VAL A 231 -4.36 -27.43 -4.28
CA VAL A 231 -5.05 -26.54 -3.34
C VAL A 231 -4.43 -26.73 -1.95
N ARG A 232 -4.10 -25.63 -1.28
CA ARG A 232 -3.58 -25.61 0.08
C ARG A 232 -4.44 -24.62 0.89
N ALA A 233 -4.93 -25.08 2.02
CA ALA A 233 -5.56 -24.17 2.99
C ALA A 233 -4.47 -23.32 3.66
N VAL A 234 -4.74 -22.03 3.84
CA VAL A 234 -3.87 -21.06 4.48
C VAL A 234 -4.64 -20.28 5.55
N GLY A 235 -4.03 -20.12 6.71
CA GLY A 235 -4.68 -19.60 7.90
C GLY A 235 -5.40 -20.70 8.69
N GLY A 236 -5.26 -20.67 9.99
CA GLY A 236 -5.96 -21.52 10.94
C GLY A 236 -7.01 -20.72 11.69
N ALA A 237 -7.86 -21.39 12.47
CA ALA A 237 -8.81 -20.75 13.36
C ALA A 237 -8.06 -19.86 14.38
N THR A 238 -8.06 -18.56 14.14
CA THR A 238 -7.74 -17.57 15.15
C THR A 238 -9.06 -17.17 15.79
N LEU A 239 -9.10 -17.13 17.12
CA LEU A 239 -10.24 -16.61 17.84
C LEU A 239 -10.51 -15.15 17.37
N PRO A 240 -11.77 -14.76 17.23
CA PRO A 240 -12.10 -13.34 17.04
C PRO A 240 -11.51 -12.55 18.21
N THR A 241 -10.82 -11.51 17.91
CA THR A 241 -10.32 -10.55 18.90
C THR A 241 -11.37 -9.53 19.19
#